data_d2e597ada9f2dcdd18bf4dd339dc28ea
#
_entry.id   d2e597ada9f2dcdd18bf4dd339dc28ea
#
_cell.length_a   1.000
_cell.length_b   1.000
_cell.length_c   1.000
_cell.angle_alpha   90.00
_cell.angle_beta   90.00
_cell.angle_gamma   90.00
#
_symmetry.space_group_name_H-M   'P 1'
#
loop_
_entity.id
_entity.type
_entity.pdbx_description
1 polymer ?
#
loop_
_entity_poly.entity_id
_entity_poly.type
_entity_poly.pdbx_seq_one_letter_code
_entity_poly.pdbx_strand_id
1 'polypeptide(L)'
;MSGKLRLNGATSGYIELQAADTANNATLTIPNDGFGGGGKVLQVVQTVKTDAVSESVSANTWEDITGMSASITPATGSKVLVNFNIQTGLDGGIYNMKTQLLRGSTAICIGDARGSSRKRVTTQVWSTYTHGSYNWWNQSMQFLDTSPSGDGSTAITYKLQWTDSYSRTLYLNRSAQDSDTHYYATAVSQITLTEIGA
;
A
#
# COMPACT_ATOMS: atom_id res chain seq x y z
N MET A 1 38.84 37.94 -4.29
CA MET A 1 37.44 38.35 -4.66
C MET A 1 36.58 37.09 -4.60
N SER A 2 35.64 37.01 -3.67
CA SER A 2 34.71 35.87 -3.63
C SER A 2 33.65 36.11 -4.72
N GLY A 3 33.65 35.27 -5.74
CA GLY A 3 32.66 35.31 -6.79
C GLY A 3 31.32 34.79 -6.27
N LYS A 4 30.26 35.54 -6.53
CA LYS A 4 28.88 35.13 -6.25
C LYS A 4 28.13 34.99 -7.56
N LEU A 5 27.40 33.87 -7.72
CA LEU A 5 26.42 33.69 -8.79
C LEU A 5 25.02 33.94 -8.24
N ARG A 6 24.31 34.89 -8.82
CA ARG A 6 22.96 35.25 -8.43
C ARG A 6 21.99 34.85 -9.55
N LEU A 7 20.98 34.03 -9.20
CA LEU A 7 19.90 33.65 -10.09
C LEU A 7 18.62 34.37 -9.62
N ASN A 8 18.07 35.23 -10.47
CA ASN A 8 16.84 35.95 -10.14
C ASN A 8 15.59 35.16 -10.56
N GLY A 9 14.58 35.14 -9.69
CA GLY A 9 13.27 34.63 -10.03
C GLY A 9 12.53 35.54 -11.00
N ALA A 10 11.58 34.98 -11.78
CA ALA A 10 10.82 35.73 -12.80
C ALA A 10 9.89 36.81 -12.23
N THR A 11 9.45 36.67 -10.98
CA THR A 11 8.50 37.59 -10.33
C THR A 11 9.07 38.27 -9.09
N SER A 12 9.84 37.58 -8.30
CA SER A 12 10.54 38.16 -7.14
C SER A 12 11.50 37.13 -6.54
N GLY A 13 12.45 37.61 -5.72
CA GLY A 13 13.42 36.78 -5.04
C GLY A 13 14.62 36.38 -5.90
N TYR A 14 15.62 35.81 -5.27
CA TYR A 14 16.81 35.29 -5.91
C TYR A 14 17.42 34.14 -5.09
N ILE A 15 18.21 33.32 -5.75
CA ILE A 15 19.13 32.36 -5.12
C ILE A 15 20.55 32.88 -5.34
N GLU A 16 21.33 32.97 -4.27
CA GLU A 16 22.73 33.33 -4.33
C GLU A 16 23.60 32.11 -3.98
N LEU A 17 24.48 31.73 -4.89
CA LEU A 17 25.51 30.73 -4.66
C LEU A 17 26.84 31.44 -4.39
N GLN A 18 27.38 31.21 -3.21
CA GLN A 18 28.70 31.73 -2.82
C GLN A 18 29.67 30.59 -2.62
N ALA A 19 30.82 30.65 -3.25
CA ALA A 19 31.87 29.67 -2.99
C ALA A 19 32.36 29.84 -1.53
N ALA A 20 32.54 28.72 -0.84
CA ALA A 20 33.18 28.70 0.46
C ALA A 20 34.65 29.23 0.32
N ASP A 21 35.12 29.88 1.34
CA ASP A 21 36.48 30.47 1.39
C ASP A 21 37.53 29.35 1.63
N THR A 22 37.56 28.34 0.75
CA THR A 22 38.45 27.20 0.83
C THR A 22 39.26 27.05 -0.46
N ALA A 23 40.50 26.62 -0.35
CA ALA A 23 41.38 26.39 -1.49
C ALA A 23 41.04 25.21 -2.40
N ASN A 24 39.92 24.51 -2.14
CA ASN A 24 39.48 23.33 -2.89
C ASN A 24 38.50 23.71 -3.99
N ASN A 25 38.76 23.29 -5.20
CA ASN A 25 37.80 23.36 -6.32
C ASN A 25 36.65 22.36 -6.08
N ALA A 26 35.50 22.87 -5.71
CA ALA A 26 34.28 22.06 -5.64
C ALA A 26 33.46 22.26 -6.91
N THR A 27 33.02 21.19 -7.52
CA THR A 27 32.06 21.20 -8.64
C THR A 27 30.67 20.96 -8.10
N LEU A 28 29.77 21.90 -8.26
CA LEU A 28 28.35 21.71 -8.03
C LEU A 28 27.71 21.28 -9.35
N THR A 29 27.33 20.04 -9.45
CA THR A 29 26.56 19.55 -10.58
C THR A 29 25.08 19.69 -10.26
N ILE A 30 24.37 20.50 -11.04
CA ILE A 30 22.90 20.58 -10.98
C ILE A 30 22.37 19.49 -11.90
N PRO A 31 21.61 18.50 -11.39
CA PRO A 31 20.99 17.50 -12.24
C PRO A 31 20.04 18.14 -13.27
N ASN A 32 19.84 17.51 -14.43
CA ASN A 32 18.94 18.03 -15.48
C ASN A 32 17.48 18.22 -15.02
N ASP A 33 17.08 17.50 -13.98
CA ASP A 33 15.79 17.57 -13.30
C ASP A 33 15.77 18.59 -12.13
N GLY A 34 16.85 19.36 -11.95
CA GLY A 34 17.03 20.31 -10.86
C GLY A 34 17.40 19.63 -9.55
N PHE A 35 17.22 20.33 -8.44
CA PHE A 35 17.45 19.79 -7.07
C PHE A 35 16.30 18.91 -6.58
N GLY A 36 15.35 18.58 -7.44
CA GLY A 36 14.19 17.73 -7.15
C GLY A 36 14.45 16.24 -7.37
N GLY A 37 15.70 15.78 -7.18
CA GLY A 37 16.15 14.43 -7.45
C GLY A 37 15.20 13.32 -7.01
N GLY A 38 15.36 12.15 -7.60
CA GLY A 38 14.52 10.97 -7.37
C GLY A 38 14.25 10.66 -5.91
N GLY A 39 13.10 10.09 -5.63
CA GLY A 39 12.66 9.77 -4.27
C GLY A 39 11.76 10.82 -3.62
N LYS A 40 11.43 11.91 -4.29
CA LYS A 40 10.46 12.89 -3.79
C LYS A 40 9.05 12.30 -3.78
N VAL A 41 8.33 12.48 -2.67
CA VAL A 41 6.90 12.17 -2.62
C VAL A 41 6.14 13.20 -3.46
N LEU A 42 5.44 12.72 -4.49
CA LEU A 42 4.67 13.56 -5.42
C LEU A 42 3.19 13.63 -5.03
N GLN A 43 2.60 12.50 -4.62
CA GLN A 43 1.23 12.45 -4.11
C GLN A 43 1.05 11.29 -3.12
N VAL A 44 0.06 11.43 -2.28
CA VAL A 44 -0.39 10.38 -1.35
C VAL A 44 -1.89 10.22 -1.49
N VAL A 45 -2.36 8.99 -1.68
CA VAL A 45 -3.77 8.64 -1.73
C VAL A 45 -4.03 7.58 -0.67
N GLN A 46 -5.06 7.78 0.14
CA GLN A 46 -5.42 6.84 1.19
C GLN A 46 -6.91 6.54 1.16
N THR A 47 -7.25 5.28 1.30
CA THR A 47 -8.60 4.82 1.63
C THR A 47 -8.59 4.28 3.04
N VAL A 48 -9.47 4.81 3.88
CA VAL A 48 -9.69 4.37 5.26
C VAL A 48 -11.10 3.81 5.35
N LYS A 49 -11.23 2.59 5.87
CA LYS A 49 -12.50 1.92 6.10
C LYS A 49 -12.73 1.76 7.60
N THR A 50 -13.77 2.42 8.09
CA THR A 50 -14.10 2.49 9.52
C THR A 50 -15.31 1.62 9.89
N ASP A 51 -16.15 1.29 8.91
CA ASP A 51 -17.30 0.41 9.10
C ASP A 51 -16.88 -1.07 9.04
N ALA A 52 -17.65 -1.91 9.68
CA ALA A 52 -17.48 -3.35 9.65
C ALA A 52 -18.13 -3.96 8.41
N VAL A 53 -17.51 -5.01 7.85
CA VAL A 53 -17.99 -5.75 6.70
C VAL A 53 -18.05 -7.23 7.00
N SER A 54 -19.06 -7.92 6.44
CA SER A 54 -19.19 -9.38 6.44
C SER A 54 -19.44 -9.82 5.01
N GLU A 55 -18.57 -10.68 4.47
CA GLU A 55 -18.66 -11.17 3.09
C GLU A 55 -18.56 -12.68 3.05
N SER A 56 -19.52 -13.32 2.37
CA SER A 56 -19.47 -14.74 2.13
C SER A 56 -18.57 -15.02 0.93
N VAL A 57 -17.56 -15.85 1.14
CA VAL A 57 -16.64 -16.27 0.08
C VAL A 57 -16.84 -17.75 -0.24
N SER A 58 -16.75 -18.09 -1.52
CA SER A 58 -16.71 -19.48 -1.98
C SER A 58 -15.32 -20.08 -1.79
N ALA A 59 -15.25 -21.38 -1.50
CA ALA A 59 -13.98 -22.07 -1.30
C ALA A 59 -13.01 -21.82 -2.46
N ASN A 60 -11.80 -21.39 -2.12
CA ASN A 60 -10.72 -21.13 -3.07
C ASN A 60 -10.99 -20.07 -4.15
N THR A 61 -12.06 -19.29 -4.04
CA THR A 61 -12.38 -18.17 -4.94
C THR A 61 -11.83 -16.87 -4.36
N TRP A 62 -11.20 -16.05 -5.20
CA TRP A 62 -10.74 -14.71 -4.82
C TRP A 62 -11.88 -13.72 -4.96
N GLU A 63 -12.17 -13.02 -3.86
CA GLU A 63 -13.18 -11.95 -3.82
C GLU A 63 -12.54 -10.63 -3.41
N ASP A 64 -13.00 -9.52 -3.98
CA ASP A 64 -12.53 -8.20 -3.59
C ASP A 64 -12.96 -7.88 -2.15
N ILE A 65 -12.05 -7.35 -1.34
CA ILE A 65 -12.41 -6.85 0.00
C ILE A 65 -13.08 -5.49 -0.18
N THR A 66 -14.38 -5.41 0.11
CA THR A 66 -15.17 -4.20 -0.09
C THR A 66 -14.57 -2.99 0.61
N GLY A 67 -14.29 -1.95 -0.16
CA GLY A 67 -13.72 -0.68 0.34
C GLY A 67 -12.20 -0.71 0.57
N MET A 68 -11.51 -1.82 0.23
CA MET A 68 -10.06 -1.91 0.34
C MET A 68 -9.37 -1.72 -1.01
N SER A 69 -9.63 -0.58 -1.63
CA SER A 69 -8.98 -0.15 -2.86
C SER A 69 -8.65 1.34 -2.84
N ALA A 70 -7.61 1.72 -3.56
CA ALA A 70 -7.23 3.11 -3.80
C ALA A 70 -6.70 3.24 -5.23
N SER A 71 -6.87 4.41 -5.85
CA SER A 71 -6.40 4.69 -7.21
C SER A 71 -5.47 5.90 -7.20
N ILE A 72 -4.37 5.79 -7.94
CA ILE A 72 -3.34 6.81 -8.05
C ILE A 72 -2.97 6.99 -9.52
N THR A 73 -2.59 8.21 -9.92
CA THR A 73 -2.18 8.53 -11.29
C THR A 73 -0.69 8.89 -11.30
N PRO A 74 0.22 7.90 -11.30
CA PRO A 74 1.63 8.18 -11.18
C PRO A 74 2.23 8.70 -12.48
N ALA A 75 3.18 9.63 -12.36
CA ALA A 75 3.95 10.14 -13.48
C ALA A 75 4.84 9.05 -14.10
N THR A 76 5.24 9.27 -15.35
CA THR A 76 6.17 8.36 -16.04
C THR A 76 7.47 8.20 -15.27
N GLY A 77 7.88 6.96 -15.03
CA GLY A 77 9.11 6.62 -14.29
C GLY A 77 8.96 6.63 -12.77
N SER A 78 7.87 7.16 -12.23
CA SER A 78 7.59 7.12 -10.78
C SER A 78 7.37 5.68 -10.29
N LYS A 79 7.58 5.50 -9.00
CA LYS A 79 7.29 4.26 -8.25
C LYS A 79 6.10 4.49 -7.33
N VAL A 80 5.41 3.43 -6.94
CA VAL A 80 4.30 3.52 -5.97
C VAL A 80 4.61 2.66 -4.75
N LEU A 81 4.75 3.30 -3.59
CA LEU A 81 4.81 2.61 -2.32
C LEU A 81 3.39 2.31 -1.86
N VAL A 82 3.05 1.04 -1.81
CA VAL A 82 1.77 0.55 -1.30
C VAL A 82 1.95 0.13 0.15
N ASN A 83 1.11 0.65 1.03
CA ASN A 83 1.03 0.22 2.43
C ASN A 83 -0.41 -0.14 2.74
N PHE A 84 -0.66 -1.30 3.31
CA PHE A 84 -1.98 -1.63 3.85
C PHE A 84 -1.89 -2.22 5.25
N ASN A 85 -2.94 -1.99 6.00
CA ASN A 85 -3.19 -2.59 7.28
C ASN A 85 -4.68 -2.92 7.35
N ILE A 86 -5.02 -4.20 7.49
CA ILE A 86 -6.39 -4.66 7.58
C ILE A 86 -6.61 -5.50 8.84
N GLN A 87 -7.75 -5.28 9.47
CA GLN A 87 -8.19 -6.00 10.64
C GLN A 87 -9.25 -7.02 10.23
N THR A 88 -8.93 -8.29 10.34
CA THR A 88 -9.76 -9.36 9.78
C THR A 88 -10.22 -10.33 10.86
N GLY A 89 -11.46 -10.78 10.75
CA GLY A 89 -12.07 -11.81 11.59
C GLY A 89 -12.58 -12.98 10.76
N LEU A 90 -12.83 -14.09 11.42
CA LEU A 90 -13.30 -15.34 10.80
C LEU A 90 -14.35 -16.01 11.70
N ASP A 91 -15.33 -16.68 11.13
CA ASP A 91 -16.23 -17.56 11.82
C ASP A 91 -15.55 -18.90 12.17
N GLY A 92 -15.83 -19.51 13.29
CA GLY A 92 -15.18 -20.67 13.91
C GLY A 92 -14.57 -21.76 13.00
N GLY A 93 -13.58 -22.50 13.47
CA GLY A 93 -12.97 -23.69 12.81
C GLY A 93 -11.47 -23.55 12.47
N ILE A 94 -11.00 -24.37 11.53
CA ILE A 94 -9.64 -24.28 10.98
C ILE A 94 -9.62 -23.17 9.94
N TYR A 95 -8.71 -22.21 10.12
CA TYR A 95 -8.64 -21.00 9.31
C TYR A 95 -7.40 -20.98 8.44
N ASN A 96 -7.56 -20.54 7.22
CA ASN A 96 -6.43 -20.27 6.34
C ASN A 96 -6.74 -19.14 5.35
N MET A 97 -7.34 -18.07 5.87
CA MET A 97 -7.60 -16.88 5.07
C MET A 97 -6.32 -16.36 4.45
N LYS A 98 -6.40 -16.13 3.17
CA LYS A 98 -5.30 -15.64 2.32
C LYS A 98 -5.68 -14.30 1.75
N THR A 99 -4.71 -13.39 1.66
CA THR A 99 -4.91 -12.07 1.07
C THR A 99 -3.89 -11.83 -0.03
N GLN A 100 -4.31 -11.22 -1.12
CA GLN A 100 -3.42 -10.79 -2.19
C GLN A 100 -3.64 -9.32 -2.53
N LEU A 101 -2.53 -8.65 -2.90
CA LEU A 101 -2.53 -7.30 -3.44
C LEU A 101 -2.59 -7.36 -4.97
N LEU A 102 -3.48 -6.58 -5.57
CA LEU A 102 -3.57 -6.44 -7.02
C LEU A 102 -3.23 -5.01 -7.44
N ARG A 103 -2.57 -4.89 -8.60
CA ARG A 103 -2.51 -3.69 -9.42
C ARG A 103 -3.42 -3.93 -10.63
N GLY A 104 -4.54 -3.22 -10.69
CA GLY A 104 -5.61 -3.52 -11.65
C GLY A 104 -6.14 -4.93 -11.45
N SER A 105 -5.90 -5.82 -12.42
CA SER A 105 -6.25 -7.25 -12.37
C SER A 105 -5.05 -8.17 -12.09
N THR A 106 -3.84 -7.60 -11.97
CA THR A 106 -2.60 -8.38 -11.81
C THR A 106 -2.21 -8.49 -10.34
N ALA A 107 -2.08 -9.71 -9.82
CA ALA A 107 -1.58 -9.94 -8.48
C ALA A 107 -0.07 -9.60 -8.41
N ILE A 108 0.29 -8.75 -7.45
CA ILE A 108 1.66 -8.31 -7.19
C ILE A 108 2.02 -8.58 -5.72
N CYS A 109 3.29 -8.48 -5.37
CA CYS A 109 3.77 -8.74 -4.00
C CYS A 109 3.32 -10.11 -3.47
N ILE A 110 3.38 -11.14 -4.31
CA ILE A 110 3.01 -12.52 -3.98
C ILE A 110 4.23 -13.43 -3.96
N GLY A 111 4.23 -14.40 -3.04
CA GLY A 111 5.33 -15.36 -2.90
C GLY A 111 5.60 -16.18 -4.16
N ASP A 112 6.77 -16.81 -4.24
CA ASP A 112 7.16 -17.67 -5.36
C ASP A 112 6.32 -18.94 -5.45
N ALA A 113 6.20 -19.49 -6.65
CA ALA A 113 5.51 -20.75 -6.86
C ALA A 113 6.30 -21.91 -6.22
N ARG A 114 5.60 -22.71 -5.41
CA ARG A 114 6.13 -23.91 -4.77
C ARG A 114 5.15 -25.07 -4.92
N GLY A 115 5.16 -25.68 -6.09
CA GLY A 115 4.22 -26.78 -6.45
C GLY A 115 2.94 -26.26 -7.11
N SER A 116 2.11 -27.19 -7.56
CA SER A 116 0.91 -26.93 -8.37
C SER A 116 -0.34 -26.54 -7.57
N SER A 117 -0.39 -26.92 -6.28
CA SER A 117 -1.60 -26.75 -5.44
C SER A 117 -1.50 -25.57 -4.46
N ARG A 118 -0.29 -25.08 -4.20
CA ARG A 118 -0.07 -24.00 -3.23
C ARG A 118 -0.39 -22.65 -3.85
N LYS A 119 -1.33 -21.91 -3.24
CA LYS A 119 -1.63 -20.53 -3.67
C LYS A 119 -0.47 -19.61 -3.33
N ARG A 120 -0.17 -18.68 -4.24
CA ARG A 120 0.75 -17.55 -4.02
C ARG A 120 -0.06 -16.40 -3.45
N VAL A 121 0.40 -15.82 -2.35
CA VAL A 121 -0.35 -14.82 -1.59
C VAL A 121 0.56 -13.70 -1.10
N THR A 122 0.00 -12.54 -0.79
CA THR A 122 0.72 -11.45 -0.12
C THR A 122 0.84 -11.76 1.38
N THR A 123 -0.27 -12.13 2.01
CA THR A 123 -0.31 -12.51 3.43
C THR A 123 -1.25 -13.68 3.65
N GLN A 124 -1.07 -14.39 4.75
CA GLN A 124 -1.96 -15.47 5.16
C GLN A 124 -2.12 -15.48 6.67
N VAL A 125 -3.34 -15.70 7.12
CA VAL A 125 -3.66 -16.02 8.51
C VAL A 125 -3.97 -17.50 8.60
N TRP A 126 -3.39 -18.15 9.58
CA TRP A 126 -3.65 -19.55 9.91
C TRP A 126 -4.02 -19.69 11.38
N SER A 127 -5.13 -20.32 11.68
CA SER A 127 -5.52 -20.67 13.05
C SER A 127 -6.14 -22.05 13.11
N THR A 128 -5.87 -22.79 14.17
CA THR A 128 -6.47 -24.10 14.46
C THR A 128 -7.40 -24.05 15.67
N TYR A 129 -7.71 -22.85 16.18
CA TYR A 129 -8.37 -22.71 17.47
C TYR A 129 -9.90 -22.80 17.36
N THR A 130 -10.53 -23.58 18.26
CA THR A 130 -11.97 -23.85 18.25
C THR A 130 -12.86 -22.66 18.66
N HIS A 131 -12.29 -21.60 19.23
CA HIS A 131 -13.00 -20.37 19.63
C HIS A 131 -12.76 -19.20 18.66
N GLY A 132 -12.63 -19.50 17.38
CA GLY A 132 -12.27 -18.55 16.35
C GLY A 132 -13.22 -17.38 16.14
N SER A 133 -14.47 -17.47 16.57
CA SER A 133 -15.47 -16.40 16.41
C SER A 133 -15.11 -15.10 17.12
N TYR A 134 -14.19 -15.14 18.08
CA TYR A 134 -13.71 -13.97 18.84
C TYR A 134 -12.40 -13.40 18.31
N ASN A 135 -11.72 -14.12 17.41
CA ASN A 135 -10.36 -13.79 17.02
C ASN A 135 -10.32 -12.72 15.93
N TRP A 136 -9.29 -11.90 16.05
CA TRP A 136 -8.90 -10.91 15.05
C TRP A 136 -7.46 -11.14 14.64
N TRP A 137 -7.19 -10.79 13.42
CA TRP A 137 -5.83 -10.80 12.90
C TRP A 137 -5.55 -9.51 12.17
N ASN A 138 -4.45 -8.89 12.54
CA ASN A 138 -3.87 -7.82 11.75
C ASN A 138 -3.10 -8.43 10.59
N GLN A 139 -3.36 -7.95 9.39
CA GLN A 139 -2.56 -8.23 8.21
C GLN A 139 -2.05 -6.92 7.65
N SER A 140 -0.75 -6.80 7.51
CA SER A 140 -0.10 -5.61 6.99
C SER A 140 1.04 -5.96 6.06
N MET A 141 1.26 -5.13 5.06
CA MET A 141 2.37 -5.22 4.13
C MET A 141 2.73 -3.83 3.62
N GLN A 142 4.02 -3.62 3.43
CA GLN A 142 4.56 -2.50 2.68
C GLN A 142 5.28 -3.05 1.45
N PHE A 143 4.96 -2.52 0.28
CA PHE A 143 5.51 -2.97 -0.99
C PHE A 143 5.80 -1.79 -1.90
N LEU A 144 7.02 -1.72 -2.43
CA LEU A 144 7.39 -0.74 -3.43
C LEU A 144 7.18 -1.33 -4.83
N ASP A 145 6.13 -0.89 -5.52
CA ASP A 145 5.93 -1.18 -6.94
C ASP A 145 6.87 -0.28 -7.74
N THR A 146 7.92 -0.88 -8.29
CA THR A 146 8.97 -0.18 -9.03
C THR A 146 8.64 0.03 -10.50
N SER A 147 7.54 -0.55 -10.98
CA SER A 147 7.11 -0.49 -12.39
C SER A 147 5.59 -0.40 -12.50
N PRO A 148 4.95 0.64 -11.95
CA PRO A 148 3.50 0.78 -11.97
C PRO A 148 2.94 1.05 -13.36
N SER A 149 3.78 1.34 -14.37
CA SER A 149 3.38 1.76 -15.72
C SER A 149 2.60 3.08 -15.72
N GLY A 150 2.97 4.01 -14.84
CA GLY A 150 2.39 5.35 -14.79
C GLY A 150 2.72 6.17 -16.02
N ASP A 151 1.74 6.95 -16.48
CA ASP A 151 1.85 7.85 -17.66
C ASP A 151 1.48 9.30 -17.32
N GLY A 152 1.18 9.59 -16.04
CA GLY A 152 0.73 10.89 -15.56
C GLY A 152 -0.71 11.25 -15.89
N SER A 153 -1.46 10.33 -16.54
CA SER A 153 -2.84 10.59 -16.99
C SER A 153 -3.82 9.47 -16.63
N THR A 154 -3.37 8.24 -16.62
CA THR A 154 -4.20 7.06 -16.36
C THR A 154 -4.14 6.65 -14.89
N ALA A 155 -5.31 6.56 -14.26
CA ALA A 155 -5.41 6.09 -12.89
C ALA A 155 -5.17 4.58 -12.81
N ILE A 156 -4.31 4.17 -11.88
CA ILE A 156 -3.99 2.77 -11.56
C ILE A 156 -4.63 2.44 -10.22
N THR A 157 -5.50 1.44 -10.21
CA THR A 157 -6.15 0.98 -8.98
C THR A 157 -5.34 -0.14 -8.34
N TYR A 158 -5.05 0.02 -7.06
CA TYR A 158 -4.55 -1.03 -6.18
C TYR A 158 -5.68 -1.48 -5.27
N LYS A 159 -5.85 -2.79 -5.12
CA LYS A 159 -6.91 -3.36 -4.29
C LYS A 159 -6.49 -4.64 -3.60
N LEU A 160 -7.19 -4.98 -2.53
CA LEU A 160 -7.00 -6.23 -1.81
C LEU A 160 -8.11 -7.22 -2.15
N GLN A 161 -7.73 -8.47 -2.29
CA GLN A 161 -8.64 -9.60 -2.36
C GLN A 161 -8.33 -10.60 -1.26
N TRP A 162 -9.34 -11.32 -0.83
CA TRP A 162 -9.22 -12.43 0.09
C TRP A 162 -9.82 -13.73 -0.45
N THR A 163 -9.45 -14.84 0.13
CA THR A 163 -10.00 -16.16 -0.11
C THR A 163 -9.78 -17.05 1.11
N ASP A 164 -10.58 -18.08 1.23
CA ASP A 164 -10.33 -19.18 2.17
C ASP A 164 -10.38 -20.52 1.44
N SER A 165 -9.84 -21.57 2.02
CA SER A 165 -9.94 -22.92 1.46
C SER A 165 -11.33 -23.53 1.61
N TYR A 166 -12.19 -22.94 2.42
CA TYR A 166 -13.56 -23.35 2.65
C TYR A 166 -14.52 -22.21 2.33
N SER A 167 -15.77 -22.55 1.93
CA SER A 167 -16.83 -21.55 1.83
C SER A 167 -17.24 -21.09 3.22
N ARG A 168 -17.14 -19.78 3.48
CA ARG A 168 -17.44 -19.18 4.79
C ARG A 168 -17.64 -17.67 4.71
N THR A 169 -17.99 -17.07 5.84
CA THR A 169 -18.04 -15.62 5.98
C THR A 169 -16.71 -15.11 6.52
N LEU A 170 -16.13 -14.12 5.84
CA LEU A 170 -14.97 -13.35 6.27
C LEU A 170 -15.43 -11.97 6.77
N TYR A 171 -14.72 -11.43 7.75
CA TYR A 171 -15.09 -10.17 8.39
C TYR A 171 -13.93 -9.18 8.31
N LEU A 172 -14.27 -7.93 8.06
CA LEU A 172 -13.35 -6.81 8.11
C LEU A 172 -13.77 -5.86 9.23
N ASN A 173 -12.81 -5.37 10.01
CA ASN A 173 -12.98 -4.45 11.14
C ASN A 173 -13.83 -4.98 12.30
N ARG A 174 -14.08 -6.28 12.35
CA ARG A 174 -14.81 -6.95 13.44
C ARG A 174 -14.42 -8.41 13.55
N SER A 175 -14.72 -9.03 14.68
CA SER A 175 -14.75 -10.49 14.82
C SER A 175 -16.05 -11.08 14.25
N ALA A 176 -16.14 -12.39 14.11
CA ALA A 176 -17.38 -13.05 13.69
C ALA A 176 -18.49 -12.84 14.71
N GLN A 177 -18.16 -12.99 16.00
CA GLN A 177 -19.07 -12.62 17.07
C GLN A 177 -19.14 -11.11 17.19
N ASP A 178 -20.35 -10.54 17.22
CA ASP A 178 -20.58 -9.10 17.14
C ASP A 178 -21.80 -8.72 18.00
N SER A 179 -21.58 -8.66 19.31
CA SER A 179 -22.60 -8.24 20.27
C SER A 179 -22.20 -6.89 20.86
N ASP A 180 -23.17 -6.06 21.18
CA ASP A 180 -22.93 -4.76 21.84
C ASP A 180 -22.55 -4.98 23.32
N THR A 181 -21.28 -5.38 23.52
CA THR A 181 -20.68 -5.56 24.84
C THR A 181 -19.22 -5.09 24.82
N HIS A 182 -18.66 -4.82 26.00
CA HIS A 182 -17.28 -4.34 26.13
C HIS A 182 -16.19 -5.36 25.69
N TYR A 183 -16.56 -6.57 25.34
CA TYR A 183 -15.61 -7.58 24.82
C TYR A 183 -15.32 -7.43 23.33
N TYR A 184 -16.17 -6.73 22.60
CA TYR A 184 -16.04 -6.56 21.16
C TYR A 184 -15.68 -5.12 20.82
N ALA A 185 -15.04 -4.95 19.70
CA ALA A 185 -14.65 -3.65 19.19
C ALA A 185 -14.82 -3.58 17.68
N THR A 186 -14.94 -2.40 17.14
CA THR A 186 -14.84 -2.12 15.71
C THR A 186 -13.49 -1.49 15.45
N ALA A 187 -12.79 -1.99 14.47
CA ALA A 187 -11.46 -1.51 14.09
C ALA A 187 -11.49 -0.65 12.83
N VAL A 188 -10.30 -0.28 12.39
CA VAL A 188 -10.06 0.48 11.16
C VAL A 188 -9.08 -0.26 10.28
N SER A 189 -9.41 -0.36 9.00
CA SER A 189 -8.52 -0.84 7.96
C SER A 189 -8.18 0.27 6.98
N GLN A 190 -7.01 0.21 6.36
CA GLN A 190 -6.56 1.23 5.42
C GLN A 190 -5.69 0.66 4.32
N ILE A 191 -5.70 1.33 3.17
CA ILE A 191 -4.70 1.19 2.11
C ILE A 191 -4.22 2.58 1.72
N THR A 192 -2.89 2.74 1.67
CA THR A 192 -2.22 4.02 1.33
C THR A 192 -1.29 3.79 0.16
N LEU A 193 -1.38 4.65 -0.83
CA LEU A 193 -0.51 4.72 -2.00
C LEU A 193 0.30 6.00 -1.92
N THR A 194 1.62 5.88 -2.05
CA THR A 194 2.54 7.03 -2.07
C THR A 194 3.33 6.98 -3.36
N GLU A 195 3.18 8.00 -4.21
CA GLU A 195 4.01 8.15 -5.39
C GLU A 195 5.37 8.69 -5.02
N ILE A 196 6.41 8.02 -5.50
CA ILE A 196 7.80 8.39 -5.34
C ILE A 196 8.34 8.73 -6.74
N GLY A 197 8.72 9.97 -6.94
CA GLY A 197 9.26 10.45 -8.21
C GLY A 197 10.53 9.71 -8.64
N ALA A 198 10.76 9.69 -9.93
CA ALA A 198 11.94 9.09 -10.57
C ALA A 198 13.25 9.74 -10.12
#